data_35a1cacf2f2127d6db3b617ed5c69f0c
#
_entry.id   35a1cacf2f2127d6db3b617ed5c69f0c
#
_cell.length_a   1.000
_cell.length_b   1.000
_cell.length_c   1.000
_cell.angle_alpha   90.00
_cell.angle_beta   90.00
_cell.angle_gamma   90.00
#
_symmetry.space_group_name_H-M   'P 1'
#
loop_
_entity.id
_entity.type
_entity.pdbx_description
1 polymer ?
#
loop_
_entity_poly.entity_id
_entity_poly.type
_entity_poly.pdbx_seq_one_letter_code
_entity_poly.pdbx_strand_id
1 'polypeptide(L)'
;MAKCSTDTCCLTLPLRLEKRQEDRLAKRFEIARQIYNTMVRAELKKLRAMEQSEPYKANQEKIQALDWKTQTDKQALKALYKERDKLLRDGGFSEYGFKSDIKNYYKHFNNNIGSNVAFHGIAPQVWAAFEKMLFKKEGKKVHFKKKGDIHSLRGYSAAGKSGGVEIIFRETYIEWKGLKLPLKLSPDNIYETQMLSYRVKYVRLLRKPGKRKDRWYAQLSLEGKPVIKYNPKTGEVRHPIGKGAVGLDIGPQTLAYSAATGADLVELANQVQNVEQEKRRLQRKLDRSRRATNPGNYADDGTIRRGIADRKSVV
;
A
#
# COMPACT_ATOMS: atom_id res chain seq x y z
N MET A 1 -26.25 5.76 12.55
CA MET A 1 -26.44 6.61 11.36
C MET A 1 -25.31 6.32 10.38
N ALA A 2 -25.61 5.81 9.20
CA ALA A 2 -24.61 5.63 8.14
C ALA A 2 -24.03 6.99 7.77
N LYS A 3 -22.67 7.11 7.79
CA LYS A 3 -22.00 8.33 7.31
C LYS A 3 -22.34 8.46 5.82
N CYS A 4 -23.11 9.48 5.45
CA CYS A 4 -23.32 9.85 4.06
C CYS A 4 -21.93 10.18 3.47
N SER A 5 -21.33 9.23 2.75
CA SER A 5 -20.06 9.45 2.07
C SER A 5 -20.37 10.16 0.77
N THR A 6 -19.98 11.44 0.67
CA THR A 6 -20.01 12.14 -0.62
C THR A 6 -19.11 11.43 -1.61
N ASP A 7 -19.58 11.27 -2.85
CA ASP A 7 -18.77 10.74 -3.94
C ASP A 7 -17.41 11.43 -4.00
N THR A 8 -16.39 10.67 -4.31
CA THR A 8 -15.02 11.19 -4.33
C THR A 8 -14.30 10.66 -5.56
N CYS A 9 -13.72 11.54 -6.35
CA CYS A 9 -12.90 11.21 -7.48
C CYS A 9 -11.47 11.76 -7.32
N CYS A 10 -10.54 11.31 -8.15
CA CYS A 10 -9.15 11.70 -8.08
C CYS A 10 -8.66 12.28 -9.41
N LEU A 11 -7.94 13.41 -9.34
CA LEU A 11 -7.18 13.98 -10.44
C LEU A 11 -5.70 13.96 -10.10
N THR A 12 -4.87 13.40 -10.97
CA THR A 12 -3.41 13.33 -10.77
C THR A 12 -2.71 14.23 -11.78
N LEU A 13 -2.00 15.23 -11.29
CA LEU A 13 -1.32 16.25 -12.08
C LEU A 13 0.19 16.15 -11.89
N PRO A 14 1.01 16.24 -12.96
CA PRO A 14 2.47 16.32 -12.82
C PRO A 14 2.87 17.64 -12.15
N LEU A 15 3.94 17.61 -11.37
CA LEU A 15 4.58 18.79 -10.84
C LEU A 15 5.71 19.27 -11.78
N ARG A 16 5.84 20.57 -11.96
CA ARG A 16 6.94 21.22 -12.68
C ARG A 16 7.89 21.83 -11.66
N LEU A 17 8.84 21.01 -11.15
CA LEU A 17 9.74 21.39 -10.08
C LEU A 17 11.09 21.88 -10.60
N GLU A 18 11.58 22.96 -10.00
CA GLU A 18 12.99 23.34 -10.03
C GLU A 18 13.81 22.44 -9.11
N LYS A 19 15.12 22.34 -9.35
CA LYS A 19 16.02 21.50 -8.55
C LYS A 19 15.92 21.77 -7.05
N ARG A 20 15.89 23.06 -6.66
CA ARG A 20 15.76 23.46 -5.25
C ARG A 20 14.44 23.00 -4.60
N GLN A 21 13.34 23.04 -5.36
CA GLN A 21 12.03 22.56 -4.88
C GLN A 21 12.01 21.04 -4.77
N GLU A 22 12.59 20.34 -5.74
CA GLU A 22 12.72 18.88 -5.73
C GLU A 22 13.54 18.41 -4.53
N ASP A 23 14.69 19.03 -4.25
CA ASP A 23 15.55 18.68 -3.12
C ASP A 23 14.85 18.91 -1.77
N ARG A 24 14.12 20.02 -1.63
CA ARG A 24 13.32 20.30 -0.43
C ARG A 24 12.19 19.27 -0.26
N LEU A 25 11.51 18.91 -1.34
CA LEU A 25 10.43 17.92 -1.32
C LEU A 25 10.99 16.55 -0.98
N ALA A 26 12.10 16.13 -1.59
CA ALA A 26 12.80 14.88 -1.29
C ALA A 26 13.24 14.81 0.19
N LYS A 27 13.77 15.91 0.74
CA LYS A 27 14.13 16.03 2.16
C LYS A 27 12.91 15.80 3.07
N ARG A 28 11.75 16.35 2.74
CA ARG A 28 10.51 16.13 3.52
C ARG A 28 10.05 14.67 3.47
N PHE A 29 10.16 14.00 2.33
CA PHE A 29 9.87 12.58 2.22
C PHE A 29 10.84 11.73 3.05
N GLU A 30 12.12 12.13 3.11
CA GLU A 30 13.11 11.46 3.96
C GLU A 30 12.83 11.66 5.46
N ILE A 31 12.44 12.87 5.88
CA ILE A 31 11.99 13.13 7.24
C ILE A 31 10.76 12.28 7.59
N ALA A 32 9.79 12.18 6.68
CA ALA A 32 8.62 11.32 6.88
C ALA A 32 9.01 9.85 7.05
N ARG A 33 10.03 9.37 6.32
CA ARG A 33 10.59 8.03 6.49
C ARG A 33 11.22 7.83 7.88
N GLN A 34 11.97 8.82 8.35
CA GLN A 34 12.57 8.78 9.68
C GLN A 34 11.49 8.71 10.76
N ILE A 35 10.45 9.55 10.67
CA ILE A 35 9.30 9.52 11.59
C ILE A 35 8.61 8.15 11.55
N TYR A 36 8.33 7.62 10.35
CA TYR A 36 7.76 6.29 10.16
C TYR A 36 8.59 5.21 10.87
N ASN A 37 9.90 5.17 10.63
CA ASN A 37 10.79 4.15 11.20
C ASN A 37 10.95 4.28 12.71
N THR A 38 10.99 5.50 13.23
CA THR A 38 11.05 5.75 14.68
C THR A 38 9.77 5.25 15.35
N MET A 39 8.62 5.55 14.76
CA MET A 39 7.34 5.05 15.25
C MET A 39 7.26 3.52 15.19
N VAL A 40 7.65 2.89 14.07
CA VAL A 40 7.70 1.42 13.95
C VAL A 40 8.54 0.81 15.05
N ARG A 41 9.72 1.37 15.36
CA ARG A 41 10.60 0.89 16.44
C ARG A 41 9.93 0.97 17.80
N ALA A 42 9.27 2.08 18.09
CA ALA A 42 8.59 2.30 19.36
C ALA A 42 7.38 1.37 19.52
N GLU A 43 6.57 1.23 18.48
CA GLU A 43 5.39 0.35 18.53
C GLU A 43 5.78 -1.14 18.60
N LEU A 44 6.89 -1.56 17.97
CA LEU A 44 7.42 -2.91 18.14
C LEU A 44 7.91 -3.15 19.57
N LYS A 45 8.54 -2.14 20.23
CA LYS A 45 8.92 -2.24 21.65
C LYS A 45 7.69 -2.37 22.53
N LYS A 46 6.66 -1.57 22.29
CA LYS A 46 5.37 -1.60 22.99
C LYS A 46 4.68 -2.96 22.83
N LEU A 47 4.69 -3.52 21.62
CA LEU A 47 4.13 -4.84 21.32
C LEU A 47 4.86 -5.94 22.14
N ARG A 48 6.20 -5.95 22.14
CA ARG A 48 6.97 -6.92 22.91
C ARG A 48 6.66 -6.83 24.41
N ALA A 49 6.54 -5.64 24.96
CA ALA A 49 6.17 -5.45 26.36
C ALA A 49 4.77 -6.02 26.66
N MET A 50 3.83 -5.82 25.73
CA MET A 50 2.48 -6.39 25.85
C MET A 50 2.47 -7.91 25.74
N GLU A 51 3.23 -8.49 24.81
CA GLU A 51 3.38 -9.94 24.65
C GLU A 51 3.98 -10.61 25.91
N GLN A 52 4.72 -9.86 26.73
CA GLN A 52 5.27 -10.30 28.00
C GLN A 52 4.30 -10.12 29.18
N SER A 53 3.18 -9.44 29.00
CA SER A 53 2.18 -9.25 30.07
C SER A 53 1.45 -10.55 30.41
N GLU A 54 1.14 -10.75 31.71
CA GLU A 54 0.43 -11.94 32.20
C GLU A 54 -0.90 -12.19 31.47
N PRO A 55 -1.77 -11.18 31.23
CA PRO A 55 -3.04 -11.42 30.53
C PRO A 55 -2.84 -11.94 29.09
N TYR A 56 -1.81 -11.45 28.39
CA TYR A 56 -1.53 -11.86 27.03
C TYR A 56 -0.97 -13.27 26.98
N LYS A 57 0.00 -13.61 27.88
CA LYS A 57 0.57 -14.97 28.01
C LYS A 57 -0.51 -15.99 28.34
N ALA A 58 -1.31 -15.72 29.37
CA ALA A 58 -2.41 -16.60 29.75
C ALA A 58 -3.41 -16.87 28.61
N ASN A 59 -3.71 -15.84 27.82
CA ASN A 59 -4.56 -16.00 26.63
C ASN A 59 -3.86 -16.87 25.55
N GLN A 60 -2.55 -16.69 25.32
CA GLN A 60 -1.78 -17.48 24.37
C GLN A 60 -1.67 -18.97 24.80
N GLU A 61 -1.47 -19.24 26.07
CA GLU A 61 -1.43 -20.61 26.62
C GLU A 61 -2.76 -21.33 26.39
N LYS A 62 -3.89 -20.65 26.66
CA LYS A 62 -5.23 -21.17 26.36
C LYS A 62 -5.41 -21.47 24.87
N ILE A 63 -4.94 -20.59 23.98
CA ILE A 63 -5.01 -20.80 22.52
C ILE A 63 -4.19 -22.02 22.11
N GLN A 64 -2.99 -22.20 22.68
CA GLN A 64 -2.11 -23.32 22.35
C GLN A 64 -2.62 -24.66 22.87
N ALA A 65 -3.41 -24.67 23.95
CA ALA A 65 -4.00 -25.85 24.53
C ALA A 65 -5.18 -26.45 23.72
N LEU A 66 -5.73 -25.71 22.77
CA LEU A 66 -6.91 -26.13 21.98
C LEU A 66 -6.51 -26.67 20.60
N ASP A 67 -7.21 -27.73 20.15
CA ASP A 67 -7.04 -28.28 18.80
C ASP A 67 -8.02 -27.64 17.81
N TRP A 68 -7.46 -26.94 16.82
CA TRP A 68 -8.20 -26.27 15.74
C TRP A 68 -9.06 -27.22 14.88
N LYS A 69 -8.84 -28.55 14.95
CA LYS A 69 -9.58 -29.56 14.17
C LYS A 69 -10.94 -29.83 14.77
N THR A 70 -11.09 -29.76 16.09
CA THR A 70 -12.32 -30.07 16.81
C THR A 70 -13.33 -28.91 16.70
N GLN A 71 -14.60 -29.22 16.45
CA GLN A 71 -15.63 -28.18 16.23
C GLN A 71 -15.89 -27.34 17.49
N THR A 72 -15.84 -27.96 18.67
CA THR A 72 -15.99 -27.28 19.99
C THR A 72 -14.82 -26.30 20.21
N ASP A 73 -13.61 -26.72 19.90
CA ASP A 73 -12.41 -25.91 20.09
C ASP A 73 -12.35 -24.75 19.10
N LYS A 74 -12.91 -24.88 17.89
CA LYS A 74 -13.04 -23.77 16.94
C LYS A 74 -13.83 -22.60 17.49
N GLN A 75 -14.93 -22.88 18.24
CA GLN A 75 -15.70 -21.80 18.87
C GLN A 75 -14.93 -21.15 20.01
N ALA A 76 -14.28 -21.97 20.87
CA ALA A 76 -13.43 -21.50 21.94
C ALA A 76 -12.25 -20.68 21.41
N LEU A 77 -11.57 -21.16 20.37
CA LEU A 77 -10.49 -20.44 19.71
C LEU A 77 -10.94 -19.07 19.15
N LYS A 78 -12.14 -19.00 18.56
CA LYS A 78 -12.70 -17.74 18.07
C LYS A 78 -12.92 -16.73 19.21
N ALA A 79 -13.38 -17.18 20.38
CA ALA A 79 -13.55 -16.34 21.56
C ALA A 79 -12.19 -15.84 22.09
N LEU A 80 -11.20 -16.74 22.21
CA LEU A 80 -9.86 -16.39 22.66
C LEU A 80 -9.13 -15.44 21.71
N TYR A 81 -9.26 -15.60 20.39
CA TYR A 81 -8.74 -14.64 19.42
C TYR A 81 -9.41 -13.26 19.56
N LYS A 82 -10.71 -13.22 19.83
CA LYS A 82 -11.43 -11.96 20.08
C LYS A 82 -10.95 -11.28 21.37
N GLU A 83 -10.68 -12.07 22.42
CA GLU A 83 -10.10 -11.58 23.66
C GLU A 83 -8.68 -11.02 23.43
N ARG A 84 -7.82 -11.74 22.70
CA ARG A 84 -6.49 -11.26 22.29
C ARG A 84 -6.58 -9.94 21.54
N ASP A 85 -7.49 -9.85 20.57
CA ASP A 85 -7.67 -8.65 19.77
C ASP A 85 -8.16 -7.47 20.63
N LYS A 86 -8.95 -7.74 21.68
CA LYS A 86 -9.35 -6.74 22.68
C LYS A 86 -8.14 -6.28 23.50
N LEU A 87 -7.33 -7.19 24.03
CA LEU A 87 -6.11 -6.87 24.76
C LEU A 87 -5.17 -5.98 23.92
N LEU A 88 -4.98 -6.31 22.63
CA LEU A 88 -4.20 -5.51 21.70
C LEU A 88 -4.77 -4.09 21.55
N ARG A 89 -6.09 -3.94 21.39
CA ARG A 89 -6.74 -2.64 21.26
C ARG A 89 -6.66 -1.80 22.53
N ASP A 90 -6.86 -2.43 23.67
CA ASP A 90 -6.75 -1.80 25.00
C ASP A 90 -5.30 -1.35 25.27
N GLY A 91 -4.31 -2.11 24.77
CA GLY A 91 -2.90 -1.73 24.71
C GLY A 91 -2.57 -0.60 23.71
N GLY A 92 -3.57 -0.03 23.02
CA GLY A 92 -3.40 1.09 22.10
C GLY A 92 -3.10 0.71 20.64
N PHE A 93 -3.14 -0.60 20.30
CA PHE A 93 -2.99 -1.04 18.90
C PHE A 93 -4.28 -0.82 18.11
N SER A 94 -4.51 0.42 17.75
CA SER A 94 -5.63 0.91 16.94
C SER A 94 -5.19 2.08 16.08
N GLU A 95 -5.94 2.39 15.02
CA GLU A 95 -5.62 3.56 14.18
C GLU A 95 -5.58 4.86 14.99
N TYR A 96 -6.48 5.00 15.97
CA TYR A 96 -6.51 6.17 16.83
C TYR A 96 -5.32 6.22 17.81
N GLY A 97 -4.93 5.08 18.39
CA GLY A 97 -3.75 4.96 19.24
C GLY A 97 -2.50 5.41 18.50
N PHE A 98 -2.28 4.90 17.28
CA PHE A 98 -1.14 5.27 16.44
C PHE A 98 -1.16 6.76 16.06
N LYS A 99 -2.34 7.34 15.79
CA LYS A 99 -2.47 8.78 15.60
C LYS A 99 -2.15 9.58 16.85
N SER A 100 -2.46 9.09 18.03
CA SER A 100 -2.08 9.72 19.28
C SER A 100 -0.56 9.66 19.49
N ASP A 101 0.04 8.49 19.30
CA ASP A 101 1.46 8.25 19.60
C ASP A 101 2.41 9.02 18.66
N ILE A 102 2.00 9.28 17.41
CA ILE A 102 2.85 10.00 16.45
C ILE A 102 3.20 11.42 16.91
N LYS A 103 2.42 12.02 17.82
CA LYS A 103 2.70 13.34 18.40
C LYS A 103 4.10 13.44 18.98
N ASN A 104 4.60 12.34 19.52
CA ASN A 104 5.90 12.27 20.17
C ASN A 104 7.07 12.29 19.17
N TYR A 105 6.82 11.97 17.88
CA TYR A 105 7.87 11.76 16.90
C TYR A 105 8.01 12.86 15.85
N TYR A 106 6.92 13.62 15.56
CA TYR A 106 6.99 14.68 14.55
C TYR A 106 7.29 16.07 15.10
N LYS A 107 7.19 16.31 16.40
CA LYS A 107 7.30 17.65 16.99
C LYS A 107 8.54 18.43 16.54
N HIS A 108 9.70 17.78 16.52
CA HIS A 108 10.96 18.39 16.07
C HIS A 108 10.98 18.71 14.58
N PHE A 109 10.11 18.11 13.79
CA PHE A 109 10.01 18.28 12.34
C PHE A 109 8.75 19.05 11.90
N ASN A 110 8.06 19.69 12.83
CA ASN A 110 6.78 20.35 12.56
C ASN A 110 6.87 21.39 11.44
N ASN A 111 7.98 22.11 11.32
CA ASN A 111 8.21 23.10 10.25
C ASN A 111 8.37 22.47 8.86
N ASN A 112 8.70 21.20 8.79
CA ASN A 112 8.89 20.47 7.54
C ASN A 112 7.67 19.61 7.17
N ILE A 113 7.13 18.86 8.13
CA ILE A 113 6.07 17.86 7.90
C ILE A 113 4.70 18.40 8.28
N GLY A 114 4.58 18.97 9.49
CA GLY A 114 3.33 19.42 10.06
C GLY A 114 2.45 18.30 10.63
N SER A 115 1.57 18.71 11.54
CA SER A 115 0.72 17.79 12.30
C SER A 115 -0.24 17.01 11.41
N ASN A 116 -0.86 17.68 10.45
CA ASN A 116 -1.86 17.05 9.58
C ASN A 116 -1.27 15.92 8.73
N VAL A 117 -0.08 16.13 8.14
CA VAL A 117 0.62 15.09 7.36
C VAL A 117 1.07 13.95 8.27
N ALA A 118 1.53 14.23 9.49
CA ALA A 118 1.89 13.21 10.47
C ALA A 118 0.68 12.32 10.82
N PHE A 119 -0.44 12.93 11.22
CA PHE A 119 -1.66 12.24 11.64
C PHE A 119 -2.37 11.49 10.53
N HIS A 120 -2.49 12.11 9.35
CA HIS A 120 -3.32 11.58 8.26
C HIS A 120 -2.48 10.96 7.14
N GLY A 121 -1.18 11.25 7.09
CA GLY A 121 -0.27 10.72 6.08
C GLY A 121 0.63 9.60 6.59
N ILE A 122 1.30 9.77 7.74
CA ILE A 122 2.32 8.84 8.23
C ILE A 122 1.73 7.79 9.18
N ALA A 123 1.02 8.21 10.25
CA ALA A 123 0.47 7.28 11.24
C ALA A 123 -0.41 6.17 10.64
N PRO A 124 -1.33 6.46 9.69
CA PRO A 124 -2.11 5.41 9.06
C PRO A 124 -1.28 4.41 8.24
N GLN A 125 -0.14 4.84 7.68
CA GLN A 125 0.76 3.92 6.98
C GLN A 125 1.45 2.95 7.94
N VAL A 126 1.85 3.43 9.13
CA VAL A 126 2.40 2.57 10.18
C VAL A 126 1.32 1.63 10.70
N TRP A 127 0.13 2.16 11.03
CA TRP A 127 -0.99 1.35 11.48
C TRP A 127 -1.35 0.24 10.48
N ALA A 128 -1.47 0.54 9.20
CA ALA A 128 -1.80 -0.45 8.17
C ALA A 128 -0.80 -1.63 8.12
N ALA A 129 0.48 -1.38 8.42
CA ALA A 129 1.49 -2.44 8.50
C ALA A 129 1.29 -3.33 9.74
N PHE A 130 0.97 -2.73 10.90
CA PHE A 130 0.67 -3.46 12.13
C PHE A 130 -0.67 -4.18 12.04
N GLU A 131 -1.71 -3.56 11.48
CA GLU A 131 -3.03 -4.18 11.28
C GLU A 131 -2.93 -5.47 10.46
N LYS A 132 -2.15 -5.45 9.37
CA LYS A 132 -1.89 -6.64 8.55
C LYS A 132 -1.24 -7.77 9.34
N MET A 133 -0.28 -7.44 10.20
CA MET A 133 0.44 -8.41 11.02
C MET A 133 -0.44 -8.95 12.16
N LEU A 134 -1.10 -8.07 12.92
CA LEU A 134 -1.77 -8.41 14.16
C LEU A 134 -3.17 -8.98 13.96
N PHE A 135 -3.95 -8.38 13.04
CA PHE A 135 -5.39 -8.67 12.91
C PHE A 135 -5.75 -9.40 11.62
N LYS A 136 -5.07 -9.12 10.51
CA LYS A 136 -5.40 -9.73 9.20
C LYS A 136 -4.59 -10.99 8.89
N LYS A 137 -3.52 -11.26 9.66
CA LYS A 137 -2.60 -12.37 9.44
C LYS A 137 -1.98 -12.40 8.02
N GLU A 138 -1.94 -11.25 7.34
CA GLU A 138 -1.41 -11.08 5.98
C GLU A 138 0.11 -10.88 5.95
N GLY A 139 0.77 -10.77 7.10
CA GLY A 139 2.20 -10.54 7.23
C GLY A 139 2.77 -11.08 8.52
N LYS A 140 4.01 -11.60 8.47
CA LYS A 140 4.71 -12.14 9.66
C LYS A 140 5.41 -11.06 10.48
N LYS A 141 5.77 -9.92 9.87
CA LYS A 141 6.53 -8.84 10.52
C LYS A 141 6.29 -7.49 9.86
N VAL A 142 6.44 -6.42 10.63
CA VAL A 142 6.47 -5.05 10.13
C VAL A 142 7.89 -4.70 9.68
N HIS A 143 8.03 -4.09 8.50
CA HIS A 143 9.32 -3.73 7.92
C HIS A 143 9.61 -2.25 8.07
N PHE A 144 10.88 -1.92 8.34
CA PHE A 144 11.41 -0.57 8.24
C PHE A 144 11.51 -0.16 6.77
N LYS A 145 11.24 1.09 6.48
CA LYS A 145 11.36 1.65 5.13
C LYS A 145 12.80 2.10 4.85
N LYS A 146 13.35 1.67 3.72
CA LYS A 146 14.64 2.13 3.21
C LYS A 146 14.53 3.55 2.64
N LYS A 147 15.67 4.19 2.37
CA LYS A 147 15.70 5.48 1.68
C LYS A 147 14.98 5.34 0.33
N GLY A 148 14.01 6.23 0.09
CA GLY A 148 13.21 6.20 -1.13
C GLY A 148 11.91 5.41 -1.07
N ASP A 149 11.65 4.58 -0.05
CA ASP A 149 10.45 3.72 0.04
C ASP A 149 9.16 4.49 0.42
N ILE A 150 9.26 5.74 0.85
CA ILE A 150 8.07 6.59 0.97
C ILE A 150 7.75 7.16 -0.41
N HIS A 151 6.69 6.65 -1.01
CA HIS A 151 6.25 7.05 -2.35
C HIS A 151 5.08 8.03 -2.33
N SER A 152 4.42 8.19 -1.18
CA SER A 152 3.29 9.11 -1.06
C SER A 152 3.15 9.71 0.32
N LEU A 153 2.81 11.00 0.37
CA LEU A 153 2.39 11.70 1.58
C LEU A 153 1.12 12.47 1.28
N ARG A 154 0.17 12.43 2.21
CA ARG A 154 -1.08 13.17 2.07
C ARG A 154 -1.29 14.16 3.21
N GLY A 155 -1.95 15.27 2.91
CA GLY A 155 -2.44 16.23 3.87
C GLY A 155 -3.77 16.81 3.44
N TYR A 156 -4.58 17.26 4.38
CA TYR A 156 -5.85 17.93 4.06
C TYR A 156 -5.60 19.30 3.43
N SER A 157 -6.38 19.60 2.39
CA SER A 157 -6.35 20.89 1.66
C SER A 157 -7.50 21.80 2.04
N ALA A 158 -8.61 21.22 2.52
CA ALA A 158 -9.75 21.97 3.01
C ALA A 158 -9.91 21.74 4.51
N ALA A 159 -10.34 22.80 5.24
CA ALA A 159 -10.68 22.68 6.63
C ALA A 159 -11.85 21.69 6.82
N GLY A 160 -11.64 20.71 7.67
CA GLY A 160 -12.63 19.73 8.08
C GLY A 160 -12.94 19.89 9.59
N LYS A 161 -13.90 19.11 10.11
CA LYS A 161 -14.29 19.14 11.53
C LYS A 161 -13.16 18.82 12.52
N SER A 162 -12.05 18.22 12.07
CA SER A 162 -11.02 17.64 12.94
C SER A 162 -9.58 18.01 12.60
N GLY A 163 -9.30 19.11 11.94
CA GLY A 163 -7.91 19.48 11.75
C GLY A 163 -7.64 20.57 10.74
N GLY A 164 -6.49 21.23 10.93
CA GLY A 164 -6.00 22.27 10.04
C GLY A 164 -5.60 21.73 8.67
N VAL A 165 -5.52 22.63 7.72
CA VAL A 165 -4.99 22.35 6.37
C VAL A 165 -3.45 22.34 6.39
N GLU A 166 -2.84 21.51 5.57
CA GLU A 166 -1.37 21.40 5.55
C GLU A 166 -0.80 21.38 4.14
N ILE A 167 -1.38 20.60 3.24
CA ILE A 167 -0.99 20.55 1.83
C ILE A 167 -2.12 21.17 1.04
N ILE A 168 -1.96 22.43 0.66
CA ILE A 168 -3.03 23.28 0.14
C ILE A 168 -2.94 23.33 -1.38
N PHE A 169 -4.04 23.09 -2.06
CA PHE A 169 -4.17 23.36 -3.48
C PHE A 169 -4.46 24.86 -3.71
N ARG A 170 -3.67 25.50 -4.55
CA ARG A 170 -3.73 26.92 -4.93
C ARG A 170 -3.83 27.05 -6.45
N GLU A 171 -4.89 26.55 -7.04
CA GLU A 171 -5.18 26.60 -8.48
C GLU A 171 -4.01 26.17 -9.37
N THR A 172 -2.88 26.89 -9.34
CA THR A 172 -1.71 26.67 -10.21
C THR A 172 -0.55 25.95 -9.52
N TYR A 173 -0.57 25.84 -8.18
CA TYR A 173 0.49 25.19 -7.41
C TYR A 173 -0.04 24.53 -6.14
N ILE A 174 0.74 23.64 -5.58
CA ILE A 174 0.52 23.08 -4.25
C ILE A 174 1.42 23.81 -3.25
N GLU A 175 0.84 24.23 -2.14
CA GLU A 175 1.57 24.84 -1.03
C GLU A 175 1.67 23.86 0.14
N TRP A 176 2.88 23.66 0.63
CA TRP A 176 3.14 22.85 1.82
C TRP A 176 4.19 23.52 2.70
N LYS A 177 3.79 24.06 3.86
CA LYS A 177 4.71 24.75 4.80
C LYS A 177 5.68 25.71 4.06
N GLY A 178 5.14 26.66 3.31
CA GLY A 178 5.91 27.65 2.55
C GLY A 178 6.66 27.13 1.33
N LEU A 179 6.60 25.82 1.02
CA LEU A 179 7.12 25.28 -0.23
C LEU A 179 6.01 25.32 -1.29
N LYS A 180 6.23 26.10 -2.33
CA LYS A 180 5.35 26.19 -3.50
C LYS A 180 5.82 25.21 -4.56
N LEU A 181 4.91 24.34 -5.02
CA LEU A 181 5.17 23.27 -5.99
C LEU A 181 4.27 23.49 -7.22
N PRO A 182 4.76 24.11 -8.28
CA PRO A 182 3.98 24.41 -9.49
C PRO A 182 3.42 23.15 -10.13
N LEU A 183 2.17 23.22 -10.56
CA LEU A 183 1.49 22.18 -11.32
C LEU A 183 1.75 22.35 -12.81
N LYS A 184 1.89 21.25 -13.53
CA LYS A 184 1.85 21.27 -14.99
C LYS A 184 0.39 21.08 -15.40
N LEU A 185 -0.28 22.19 -15.69
CA LEU A 185 -1.68 22.22 -16.15
C LEU A 185 -1.72 22.21 -17.68
N SER A 186 -2.82 21.69 -18.20
CA SER A 186 -3.14 21.68 -19.63
C SER A 186 -4.46 22.42 -19.85
N PRO A 187 -4.42 23.75 -20.11
CA PRO A 187 -5.62 24.58 -20.23
C PRO A 187 -6.62 24.08 -21.29
N ASP A 188 -6.13 23.50 -22.37
CA ASP A 188 -6.94 22.94 -23.45
C ASP A 188 -7.62 21.62 -23.09
N ASN A 189 -7.29 21.04 -21.92
CA ASN A 189 -7.88 19.81 -21.46
C ASN A 189 -9.18 20.09 -20.67
N ILE A 190 -10.31 20.05 -21.36
CA ILE A 190 -11.65 20.28 -20.80
C ILE A 190 -11.90 19.41 -19.56
N TYR A 191 -11.47 18.12 -19.58
CA TYR A 191 -11.62 17.22 -18.44
C TYR A 191 -10.86 17.74 -17.21
N GLU A 192 -9.62 18.20 -17.40
CA GLU A 192 -8.78 18.71 -16.32
C GLU A 192 -9.38 19.99 -15.73
N THR A 193 -9.80 20.92 -16.59
CA THR A 193 -10.43 22.19 -16.19
C THR A 193 -11.71 21.96 -15.40
N GLN A 194 -12.58 21.07 -15.88
CA GLN A 194 -13.83 20.72 -15.17
C GLN A 194 -13.57 20.03 -13.84
N MET A 195 -12.58 19.10 -13.77
CA MET A 195 -12.23 18.44 -12.51
C MET A 195 -11.64 19.43 -11.49
N LEU A 196 -10.90 20.44 -11.94
CA LEU A 196 -10.29 21.46 -11.05
C LEU A 196 -11.32 22.43 -10.44
N SER A 197 -12.55 22.52 -10.99
CA SER A 197 -13.63 23.30 -10.37
C SER A 197 -14.22 22.64 -9.12
N TYR A 198 -13.91 21.36 -8.88
CA TYR A 198 -14.41 20.64 -7.70
C TYR A 198 -13.64 21.01 -6.44
N ARG A 199 -14.33 20.91 -5.29
CA ARG A 199 -13.70 21.10 -3.98
C ARG A 199 -12.63 20.05 -3.71
N VAL A 200 -11.42 20.47 -3.43
CA VAL A 200 -10.30 19.59 -3.05
C VAL A 200 -10.38 19.24 -1.58
N LYS A 201 -10.63 17.97 -1.25
CA LYS A 201 -10.67 17.46 0.14
C LYS A 201 -9.27 17.35 0.73
N TYR A 202 -8.38 16.64 0.02
CA TYR A 202 -6.97 16.49 0.39
C TYR A 202 -6.08 16.34 -0.84
N VAL A 203 -4.82 16.62 -0.63
CA VAL A 203 -3.77 16.46 -1.64
C VAL A 203 -2.84 15.33 -1.20
N ARG A 204 -2.50 14.46 -2.13
CA ARG A 204 -1.45 13.45 -1.97
C ARG A 204 -0.31 13.77 -2.92
N LEU A 205 0.86 14.04 -2.38
CA LEU A 205 2.09 14.17 -3.16
C LEU A 205 2.64 12.78 -3.43
N LEU A 206 2.93 12.48 -4.69
CA LEU A 206 3.41 11.18 -5.15
C LEU A 206 4.82 11.33 -5.72
N ARG A 207 5.69 10.39 -5.34
CA ARG A 207 7.01 10.20 -5.92
C ARG A 207 7.00 8.90 -6.73
N LYS A 208 7.30 8.99 -8.01
CA LYS A 208 7.50 7.84 -8.88
C LYS A 208 8.98 7.75 -9.24
N PRO A 209 9.69 6.71 -8.78
CA PRO A 209 11.09 6.51 -9.14
C PRO A 209 11.25 6.39 -10.66
N GLY A 210 12.28 7.03 -11.20
CA GLY A 210 12.63 6.93 -12.60
C GLY A 210 14.09 6.54 -12.80
N LYS A 211 14.46 6.01 -13.95
CA LYS A 211 15.85 5.58 -14.25
C LYS A 211 16.88 6.71 -14.09
N ARG A 212 16.56 7.93 -14.48
CA ARG A 212 17.46 9.10 -14.40
C ARG A 212 17.11 10.06 -13.27
N LYS A 213 15.79 10.32 -13.06
CA LYS A 213 15.29 11.20 -12.01
C LYS A 213 13.90 10.77 -11.58
N ASP A 214 13.54 11.10 -10.35
CA ASP A 214 12.20 10.90 -9.86
C ASP A 214 11.19 11.81 -10.57
N ARG A 215 9.98 11.32 -10.73
CA ARG A 215 8.85 12.10 -11.22
C ARG A 215 7.88 12.37 -10.08
N TRP A 216 7.46 13.61 -9.96
CA TRP A 216 6.61 14.06 -8.89
C TRP A 216 5.23 14.46 -9.40
N TYR A 217 4.22 14.10 -8.63
CA TYR A 217 2.82 14.36 -8.97
C TYR A 217 2.06 14.84 -7.74
N ALA A 218 1.04 15.66 -7.97
CA ALA A 218 0.00 15.95 -7.00
C ALA A 218 -1.27 15.20 -7.40
N GLN A 219 -1.77 14.35 -6.53
CA GLN A 219 -3.06 13.70 -6.66
C GLN A 219 -4.07 14.45 -5.77
N LEU A 220 -5.03 15.09 -6.41
CA LEU A 220 -6.13 15.80 -5.77
C LEU A 220 -7.28 14.83 -5.55
N SER A 221 -7.76 14.74 -4.32
CA SER A 221 -9.00 14.04 -4.00
C SER A 221 -10.13 15.07 -3.99
N LEU A 222 -11.02 14.94 -4.93
CA LEU A 222 -12.07 15.88 -5.28
C LEU A 222 -13.43 15.38 -4.79
N GLU A 223 -14.29 16.30 -4.39
CA GLU A 223 -15.65 16.01 -3.96
C GLU A 223 -16.58 16.04 -5.15
N GLY A 224 -17.11 14.88 -5.52
CA GLY A 224 -18.02 14.74 -6.68
C GLY A 224 -17.74 13.48 -7.48
N LYS A 225 -18.58 13.26 -8.49
CA LYS A 225 -18.39 12.16 -9.46
C LYS A 225 -17.36 12.58 -10.52
N PRO A 226 -16.60 11.63 -11.06
CA PRO A 226 -15.65 11.96 -12.13
C PRO A 226 -16.40 12.51 -13.36
N VAL A 227 -15.83 13.54 -13.96
CA VAL A 227 -16.35 14.11 -15.22
C VAL A 227 -16.17 13.09 -16.33
N ILE A 228 -17.10 13.08 -17.28
CA ILE A 228 -17.04 12.24 -18.47
C ILE A 228 -15.88 12.69 -19.36
N LYS A 229 -15.07 11.74 -19.81
CA LYS A 229 -13.98 12.02 -20.75
C LYS A 229 -14.46 11.85 -22.19
N TYR A 230 -14.16 12.85 -22.99
CA TYR A 230 -14.42 12.81 -24.43
C TYR A 230 -13.13 12.56 -25.21
N ASN A 231 -13.27 11.93 -26.35
CA ASN A 231 -12.19 11.80 -27.32
C ASN A 231 -12.00 13.18 -27.99
N PRO A 232 -10.83 13.83 -27.88
CA PRO A 232 -10.64 15.17 -28.45
C PRO A 232 -10.73 15.21 -29.97
N LYS A 233 -10.58 14.07 -30.66
CA LYS A 233 -10.65 13.98 -32.13
C LYS A 233 -12.05 13.72 -32.67
N THR A 234 -12.85 12.89 -31.96
CA THR A 234 -14.16 12.46 -32.41
C THR A 234 -15.33 13.12 -31.68
N GLY A 235 -15.07 13.77 -30.53
CA GLY A 235 -16.11 14.34 -29.67
C GLY A 235 -16.95 13.29 -28.91
N GLU A 236 -16.72 12.01 -29.15
CA GLU A 236 -17.47 10.92 -28.51
C GLU A 236 -16.97 10.66 -27.06
N VAL A 237 -17.88 10.10 -26.26
CA VAL A 237 -17.53 9.66 -24.91
C VAL A 237 -16.45 8.57 -24.99
N ARG A 238 -15.29 8.83 -24.38
CA ARG A 238 -14.12 7.94 -24.48
C ARG A 238 -14.35 6.54 -23.87
N HIS A 239 -15.15 6.48 -22.83
CA HIS A 239 -15.54 5.25 -22.15
C HIS A 239 -17.02 5.33 -21.80
N PRO A 240 -17.92 5.04 -22.77
CA PRO A 240 -19.33 5.04 -22.49
C PRO A 240 -19.66 3.97 -21.44
N ILE A 241 -20.48 4.34 -20.47
CA ILE A 241 -20.97 3.39 -19.48
C ILE A 241 -22.04 2.55 -20.14
N GLY A 242 -21.79 1.25 -20.29
CA GLY A 242 -22.77 0.29 -20.76
C GLY A 242 -23.91 0.11 -19.75
N LYS A 243 -25.04 -0.36 -20.21
CA LYS A 243 -26.18 -0.80 -19.38
C LYS A 243 -26.03 -2.29 -19.12
N GLY A 244 -26.22 -2.74 -17.86
CA GLY A 244 -26.17 -4.15 -17.48
C GLY A 244 -24.99 -4.50 -16.59
N ALA A 245 -24.83 -5.79 -16.33
CA ALA A 245 -23.74 -6.35 -15.53
C ALA A 245 -23.05 -7.46 -16.32
N VAL A 246 -21.74 -7.56 -16.17
CA VAL A 246 -20.91 -8.65 -16.71
C VAL A 246 -20.14 -9.27 -15.57
N GLY A 247 -20.28 -10.57 -15.39
CA GLY A 247 -19.40 -11.37 -14.50
C GLY A 247 -18.15 -11.74 -15.27
N LEU A 248 -16.97 -11.57 -14.65
CA LEU A 248 -15.68 -11.95 -15.21
C LEU A 248 -14.97 -12.88 -14.23
N ASP A 249 -14.48 -14.02 -14.73
CA ASP A 249 -13.58 -14.91 -14.03
C ASP A 249 -12.25 -14.97 -14.80
N ILE A 250 -11.18 -14.52 -14.13
CA ILE A 250 -9.86 -14.37 -14.74
C ILE A 250 -8.98 -15.51 -14.29
N GLY A 251 -8.84 -16.51 -15.16
CA GLY A 251 -7.87 -17.58 -15.01
C GLY A 251 -6.47 -17.19 -15.53
N PRO A 252 -5.44 -18.03 -15.32
CA PRO A 252 -4.08 -17.74 -15.77
C PRO A 252 -3.92 -17.72 -17.29
N GLN A 253 -4.78 -18.42 -18.04
CA GLN A 253 -4.74 -18.52 -19.51
C GLN A 253 -6.05 -18.17 -20.17
N THR A 254 -7.14 -18.10 -19.41
CA THR A 254 -8.49 -17.92 -19.92
C THR A 254 -9.20 -16.80 -19.17
N LEU A 255 -10.10 -16.14 -19.87
CA LEU A 255 -11.05 -15.18 -19.32
C LEU A 255 -12.46 -15.68 -19.61
N ALA A 256 -13.16 -16.16 -18.61
CA ALA A 256 -14.58 -16.45 -18.74
C ALA A 256 -15.39 -15.17 -18.50
N TYR A 257 -16.39 -14.91 -19.32
CA TYR A 257 -17.35 -13.84 -19.07
C TYR A 257 -18.79 -14.36 -19.15
N SER A 258 -19.65 -13.75 -18.39
CA SER A 258 -21.09 -14.00 -18.42
C SER A 258 -21.84 -12.66 -18.35
N ALA A 259 -22.71 -12.43 -19.30
CA ALA A 259 -23.55 -11.25 -19.43
C ALA A 259 -24.99 -11.66 -19.79
N ALA A 260 -25.93 -10.73 -19.73
CA ALA A 260 -27.30 -10.99 -20.14
C ALA A 260 -27.43 -11.41 -21.61
N THR A 261 -26.46 -11.07 -22.45
CA THR A 261 -26.39 -11.39 -23.88
C THR A 261 -25.72 -12.71 -24.20
N GLY A 262 -25.11 -13.39 -23.21
CA GLY A 262 -24.41 -14.65 -23.38
C GLY A 262 -23.22 -14.82 -22.46
N ALA A 263 -22.61 -15.99 -22.54
CA ALA A 263 -21.38 -16.31 -21.82
C ALA A 263 -20.41 -17.00 -22.78
N ASP A 264 -19.10 -16.72 -22.59
CA ASP A 264 -18.07 -17.32 -23.41
C ASP A 264 -16.74 -17.39 -22.65
N LEU A 265 -15.79 -18.17 -23.21
CA LEU A 265 -14.44 -18.37 -22.68
C LEU A 265 -13.42 -17.85 -23.68
N VAL A 266 -12.73 -16.78 -23.31
CA VAL A 266 -11.68 -16.19 -24.15
C VAL A 266 -10.31 -16.71 -23.71
N GLU A 267 -9.58 -17.30 -24.63
CA GLU A 267 -8.20 -17.68 -24.40
C GLU A 267 -7.28 -16.45 -24.51
N LEU A 268 -6.56 -16.14 -23.41
CA LEU A 268 -5.67 -14.96 -23.32
C LEU A 268 -4.29 -15.23 -23.92
N ALA A 269 -3.91 -16.48 -24.04
CA ALA A 269 -2.55 -16.89 -24.39
C ALA A 269 -2.52 -18.08 -25.36
N ASN A 270 -3.43 -18.12 -26.34
CA ASN A 270 -3.52 -19.19 -27.32
C ASN A 270 -2.26 -19.36 -28.19
N GLN A 271 -1.45 -18.30 -28.31
CA GLN A 271 -0.19 -18.30 -29.06
C GLN A 271 1.04 -18.61 -28.20
N VAL A 272 0.89 -18.71 -26.87
CA VAL A 272 1.99 -19.07 -25.98
C VAL A 272 2.13 -20.57 -25.95
N GLN A 273 3.23 -21.07 -26.52
CA GLN A 273 3.55 -22.51 -26.48
C GLN A 273 3.76 -22.93 -25.01
N ASN A 274 3.28 -24.14 -24.67
CA ASN A 274 3.51 -24.74 -23.38
C ASN A 274 4.97 -25.13 -23.22
N VAL A 275 5.75 -24.28 -22.57
CA VAL A 275 7.19 -24.49 -22.32
C VAL A 275 7.48 -25.31 -21.05
N GLU A 276 6.47 -25.90 -20.41
CA GLU A 276 6.64 -26.68 -19.18
C GLU A 276 7.59 -27.89 -19.35
N GLN A 277 7.49 -28.59 -20.46
CA GLN A 277 8.39 -29.73 -20.75
C GLN A 277 9.84 -29.26 -20.93
N GLU A 278 10.06 -28.17 -21.66
CA GLU A 278 11.37 -27.57 -21.88
C GLU A 278 11.96 -27.07 -20.56
N LYS A 279 11.16 -26.36 -19.75
CA LYS A 279 11.53 -25.90 -18.42
C LYS A 279 11.95 -27.06 -17.50
N ARG A 280 11.18 -28.17 -17.48
CA ARG A 280 11.51 -29.36 -16.69
C ARG A 280 12.80 -30.01 -17.20
N ARG A 281 13.03 -30.07 -18.53
CA ARG A 281 14.24 -30.56 -19.11
C ARG A 281 15.47 -29.76 -18.70
N LEU A 282 15.38 -28.43 -18.79
CA LEU A 282 16.41 -27.49 -18.35
C LEU A 282 16.70 -27.56 -16.86
N GLN A 283 15.66 -27.65 -16.02
CA GLN A 283 15.80 -27.82 -14.58
C GLN A 283 16.58 -29.13 -14.27
N ARG A 284 16.20 -30.27 -14.87
CA ARG A 284 16.93 -31.54 -14.69
C ARG A 284 18.37 -31.45 -15.13
N LYS A 285 18.67 -30.70 -16.21
CA LYS A 285 20.04 -30.46 -16.67
C LYS A 285 20.84 -29.64 -15.68
N LEU A 286 20.25 -28.57 -15.15
CA LEU A 286 20.83 -27.72 -14.10
C LEU A 286 21.09 -28.49 -12.82
N ASP A 287 20.15 -29.32 -12.38
CA ASP A 287 20.30 -30.11 -11.14
C ASP A 287 21.41 -31.17 -11.30
N ARG A 288 21.53 -31.82 -12.46
CA ARG A 288 22.64 -32.72 -12.74
C ARG A 288 23.99 -32.02 -12.74
N SER A 289 24.05 -30.82 -13.37
CA SER A 289 25.27 -30.01 -13.39
C SER A 289 25.67 -29.58 -11.99
N ARG A 290 24.69 -29.12 -11.16
CA ARG A 290 24.93 -28.72 -9.78
C ARG A 290 25.45 -29.87 -8.91
N ARG A 291 24.88 -31.07 -9.04
CA ARG A 291 25.34 -32.27 -8.32
C ARG A 291 26.74 -32.65 -8.71
N ALA A 292 27.07 -32.59 -10.01
CA ALA A 292 28.41 -32.87 -10.50
C ALA A 292 29.45 -31.85 -10.00
N THR A 293 29.09 -30.56 -9.94
CA THR A 293 30.00 -29.50 -9.52
C THR A 293 30.18 -29.43 -8.01
N ASN A 294 29.12 -29.75 -7.23
CA ASN A 294 29.12 -29.65 -5.78
C ASN A 294 28.58 -30.91 -5.10
N PRO A 295 29.24 -32.08 -5.27
CA PRO A 295 28.72 -33.35 -4.75
C PRO A 295 28.56 -33.34 -3.20
N GLY A 296 29.41 -32.62 -2.48
CA GLY A 296 29.34 -32.53 -1.01
C GLY A 296 28.09 -31.83 -0.47
N ASN A 297 27.34 -31.11 -1.31
CA ASN A 297 26.14 -30.44 -0.91
C ASN A 297 24.87 -31.30 -0.93
N TYR A 298 24.99 -32.54 -1.43
CA TYR A 298 23.89 -33.48 -1.61
C TYR A 298 24.10 -34.73 -0.75
N ALA A 299 23.02 -35.33 -0.27
CA ALA A 299 22.99 -36.62 0.36
C ALA A 299 22.90 -37.73 -0.74
N ASP A 300 23.11 -39.00 -0.36
CA ASP A 300 23.12 -40.15 -1.29
C ASP A 300 21.77 -40.31 -2.01
N ASP A 301 20.67 -39.87 -1.40
CA ASP A 301 19.34 -39.83 -2.00
C ASP A 301 19.16 -38.67 -2.98
N GLY A 302 20.17 -37.78 -3.12
CA GLY A 302 20.16 -36.63 -4.01
C GLY A 302 19.45 -35.39 -3.45
N THR A 303 19.06 -35.39 -2.16
CA THR A 303 18.51 -34.20 -1.49
C THR A 303 19.62 -33.26 -1.05
N ILE A 304 19.31 -31.95 -0.97
CA ILE A 304 20.26 -30.94 -0.49
C ILE A 304 20.41 -31.08 1.02
N ARG A 305 21.64 -31.19 1.52
CA ARG A 305 21.92 -31.26 2.95
C ARG A 305 21.45 -30.00 3.68
N ARG A 306 20.80 -30.15 4.85
CA ARG A 306 20.26 -29.03 5.62
C ARG A 306 21.38 -28.03 6.00
N GLY A 307 21.11 -26.73 5.84
CA GLY A 307 22.01 -25.65 6.20
C GLY A 307 22.97 -25.20 5.09
N ILE A 308 22.98 -25.86 3.94
CA ILE A 308 23.76 -25.43 2.79
C ILE A 308 22.89 -24.60 1.86
N ALA A 309 23.22 -23.31 1.74
CA ALA A 309 22.64 -22.48 0.70
C ALA A 309 23.25 -22.91 -0.64
N ASP A 310 22.40 -23.37 -1.55
CA ASP A 310 22.83 -23.67 -2.94
C ASP A 310 23.30 -22.35 -3.57
N ARG A 311 24.61 -22.11 -3.54
CA ARG A 311 25.21 -20.96 -4.22
C ARG A 311 25.01 -21.19 -5.72
N LYS A 312 24.31 -20.29 -6.37
CA LYS A 312 24.22 -20.23 -7.82
C LYS A 312 25.63 -20.36 -8.39
N SER A 313 25.90 -21.43 -9.08
CA SER A 313 27.11 -21.53 -9.91
C SER A 313 27.05 -20.38 -10.91
N VAL A 314 27.93 -19.39 -10.73
CA VAL A 314 28.16 -18.33 -11.71
C VAL A 314 28.94 -19.04 -12.84
N VAL A 315 28.30 -19.20 -14.00
CA VAL A 315 28.97 -19.47 -15.26
C VAL A 315 29.30 -18.14 -15.88
#